data_4e65a0c6aa06234bb8e347f359c54466
#
_entry.id   4e65a0c6aa06234bb8e347f359c54466
#
_cell.length_a   1.000
_cell.length_b   1.000
_cell.length_c   1.000
_cell.angle_alpha   90.00
_cell.angle_beta   90.00
_cell.angle_gamma   90.00
#
_symmetry.space_group_name_H-M   'P 1'
#
loop_
_entity.id
_entity.type
_entity.pdbx_description
1 polymer ?
#
loop_
_entity_poly.entity_id
_entity_poly.type
_entity_poly.pdbx_seq_one_letter_code
_entity_poly.pdbx_strand_id
1 'polypeptide(L)'
;GGTYSGGVRGYGLPAPTPTQMKPSANAITLRATPAKTPQEAAKVFPADYWLSMIDVPSTSEFPGTGPQGNGIAPGMESQARWMHALKSNCNFCHQLGNGITRELSHVFKAKPELKTHEQAWEWRLGTGVRGNSMYGVLNTQGPDRTLKMWADWTRRIEKGEVPPTPPRPQGTERNVVLTLWDWGTDHSFMHDEVTTDRHHPTVNGGGPKVCRPGSE
;
A
#
# COMPACT_ATOMS: atom_id res chain seq x y z
N GLY A 1 -4.05 31.66 -20.53
CA GLY A 1 -4.77 30.83 -19.58
C GLY A 1 -4.92 29.41 -20.08
N GLY A 2 -4.55 28.41 -19.24
CA GLY A 2 -4.63 27.00 -19.57
C GLY A 2 -6.01 26.40 -19.22
N THR A 3 -6.24 25.17 -19.66
CA THR A 3 -7.34 24.32 -19.19
C THR A 3 -6.80 23.43 -18.06
N TYR A 4 -7.52 23.36 -16.97
CA TYR A 4 -7.17 22.62 -15.78
C TYR A 4 -8.18 21.51 -15.52
N SER A 5 -7.73 20.42 -14.94
CA SER A 5 -8.58 19.32 -14.50
C SER A 5 -8.74 19.39 -12.99
N GLY A 6 -9.96 19.45 -12.49
CA GLY A 6 -10.25 19.55 -11.06
C GLY A 6 -11.36 18.63 -10.62
N GLY A 7 -11.34 18.27 -9.35
CA GLY A 7 -12.35 17.42 -8.75
C GLY A 7 -12.39 17.56 -7.23
N VAL A 8 -13.42 17.00 -6.61
CA VAL A 8 -13.56 16.93 -5.15
C VAL A 8 -13.05 15.58 -4.67
N ARG A 9 -12.17 15.58 -3.67
CA ARG A 9 -11.65 14.35 -3.02
C ARG A 9 -11.93 14.42 -1.52
N GLY A 10 -12.12 13.27 -0.92
CA GLY A 10 -12.29 13.17 0.54
C GLY A 10 -12.79 11.79 0.96
N TYR A 11 -12.75 11.54 2.25
CA TYR A 11 -13.27 10.31 2.83
C TYR A 11 -14.78 10.20 2.55
N GLY A 12 -15.21 9.01 2.15
CA GLY A 12 -16.60 8.76 1.78
C GLY A 12 -16.99 9.25 0.39
N LEU A 13 -16.03 9.77 -0.38
CA LEU A 13 -16.24 10.13 -1.78
C LEU A 13 -15.48 9.13 -2.67
N PRO A 14 -16.13 8.54 -3.69
CA PRO A 14 -15.41 7.76 -4.69
C PRO A 14 -14.47 8.68 -5.48
N ALA A 15 -13.54 8.06 -6.23
CA ALA A 15 -12.61 8.82 -7.07
C ALA A 15 -13.40 9.79 -7.99
N PRO A 16 -13.11 11.08 -7.97
CA PRO A 16 -13.86 12.05 -8.72
C PRO A 16 -13.66 11.88 -10.22
N THR A 17 -14.73 12.07 -10.98
CA THR A 17 -14.59 12.32 -12.42
C THR A 17 -14.07 13.75 -12.58
N PRO A 18 -12.88 13.94 -13.17
CA PRO A 18 -12.32 15.26 -13.32
C PRO A 18 -13.18 16.16 -14.21
N THR A 19 -13.40 17.38 -13.78
CA THR A 19 -14.08 18.43 -14.57
C THR A 19 -13.04 19.34 -15.19
N GLN A 20 -13.13 19.58 -16.48
CA GLN A 20 -12.26 20.52 -17.17
C GLN A 20 -12.70 21.97 -16.86
N MET A 21 -11.74 22.78 -16.45
CA MET A 21 -12.00 24.15 -15.99
C MET A 21 -11.01 25.12 -16.63
N LYS A 22 -11.47 26.33 -16.87
CA LYS A 22 -10.60 27.46 -17.26
C LYS A 22 -10.66 28.50 -16.15
N PRO A 23 -9.56 29.24 -15.92
CA PRO A 23 -9.59 30.39 -15.02
C PRO A 23 -10.74 31.33 -15.42
N SER A 24 -11.57 31.66 -14.46
CA SER A 24 -12.73 32.53 -14.64
C SER A 24 -12.91 33.38 -13.39
N ALA A 25 -13.49 34.59 -13.57
CA ALA A 25 -13.92 35.39 -12.45
C ALA A 25 -15.20 34.84 -11.78
N ASN A 26 -15.89 33.92 -12.44
CA ASN A 26 -17.08 33.28 -11.88
C ASN A 26 -16.72 32.09 -11.01
N ALA A 27 -17.53 31.88 -9.97
CA ALA A 27 -17.40 30.71 -9.10
C ALA A 27 -17.61 29.41 -9.90
N ILE A 28 -16.75 28.41 -9.66
CA ILE A 28 -16.85 27.08 -10.24
C ILE A 28 -17.50 26.18 -9.21
N THR A 29 -18.62 25.58 -9.54
CA THR A 29 -19.32 24.62 -8.69
C THR A 29 -18.89 23.21 -9.05
N LEU A 30 -18.27 22.51 -8.10
CA LEU A 30 -17.94 21.08 -8.20
C LEU A 30 -18.97 20.30 -7.38
N ARG A 31 -19.42 19.18 -7.92
CA ARG A 31 -20.35 18.27 -7.24
C ARG A 31 -19.62 17.00 -6.85
N ALA A 32 -19.86 16.55 -5.61
CA ALA A 32 -19.38 15.28 -5.11
C ALA A 32 -20.57 14.34 -4.87
N THR A 33 -20.38 13.08 -5.21
CA THR A 33 -21.37 12.02 -4.93
C THR A 33 -20.83 11.17 -3.79
N PRO A 34 -21.53 11.03 -2.67
CA PRO A 34 -21.11 10.14 -1.59
C PRO A 34 -21.03 8.69 -2.06
N ALA A 35 -20.08 7.95 -1.51
CA ALA A 35 -19.97 6.51 -1.72
C ALA A 35 -21.19 5.79 -1.14
N LYS A 36 -21.64 4.74 -1.82
CA LYS A 36 -22.82 3.97 -1.42
C LYS A 36 -22.46 2.87 -0.41
N THR A 37 -21.22 2.43 -0.39
CA THR A 37 -20.73 1.35 0.48
C THR A 37 -19.41 1.73 1.15
N PRO A 38 -19.08 1.12 2.30
CA PRO A 38 -17.76 1.30 2.92
C PRO A 38 -16.60 0.94 1.99
N GLN A 39 -16.75 -0.08 1.16
CA GLN A 39 -15.74 -0.52 0.20
C GLN A 39 -15.50 0.54 -0.88
N GLU A 40 -16.57 1.16 -1.37
CA GLU A 40 -16.47 2.27 -2.32
C GLU A 40 -15.82 3.49 -1.67
N ALA A 41 -16.20 3.82 -0.44
CA ALA A 41 -15.62 4.91 0.32
C ALA A 41 -14.12 4.73 0.57
N ALA A 42 -13.69 3.49 0.85
CA ALA A 42 -12.30 3.15 1.16
C ALA A 42 -11.37 3.21 -0.05
N LYS A 43 -11.89 3.23 -1.28
CA LYS A 43 -11.05 3.33 -2.49
C LYS A 43 -10.17 4.58 -2.54
N VAL A 44 -10.53 5.64 -1.81
CA VAL A 44 -9.75 6.87 -1.72
C VAL A 44 -8.78 6.89 -0.54
N PHE A 45 -8.74 5.84 0.27
CA PHE A 45 -7.81 5.77 1.39
C PHE A 45 -6.38 5.55 0.88
N PRO A 46 -5.42 6.30 1.40
CA PRO A 46 -4.01 6.10 1.10
C PRO A 46 -3.54 4.73 1.60
N ALA A 47 -2.43 4.26 1.03
CA ALA A 47 -1.87 2.94 1.29
C ALA A 47 -1.66 2.63 2.77
N ASP A 48 -1.21 3.61 3.56
CA ASP A 48 -0.95 3.43 4.99
C ASP A 48 -2.19 3.04 5.80
N TYR A 49 -3.39 3.46 5.40
CA TYR A 49 -4.62 3.02 6.05
C TYR A 49 -4.88 1.52 5.82
N TRP A 50 -4.61 1.04 4.62
CA TRP A 50 -4.72 -0.38 4.30
C TRP A 50 -3.64 -1.20 4.99
N LEU A 51 -2.42 -0.66 5.09
CA LEU A 51 -1.33 -1.29 5.82
C LEU A 51 -1.62 -1.40 7.32
N SER A 52 -2.32 -0.42 7.90
CA SER A 52 -2.67 -0.44 9.32
C SER A 52 -3.58 -1.60 9.74
N MET A 53 -4.20 -2.27 8.78
CA MET A 53 -5.01 -3.47 9.02
C MET A 53 -4.19 -4.75 9.23
N ILE A 54 -2.88 -4.69 9.06
CA ILE A 54 -2.02 -5.87 9.27
C ILE A 54 -1.98 -6.25 10.75
N ASP A 55 -2.19 -7.54 10.99
CA ASP A 55 -2.08 -8.15 12.32
C ASP A 55 -0.64 -8.59 12.58
N VAL A 56 0.18 -7.64 13.03
CA VAL A 56 1.60 -7.91 13.33
C VAL A 56 1.73 -8.84 14.53
N PRO A 57 2.83 -9.63 14.62
CA PRO A 57 3.06 -10.45 15.82
C PRO A 57 3.04 -9.60 17.08
N SER A 58 2.30 -10.05 18.09
CA SER A 58 2.19 -9.36 19.38
C SER A 58 3.53 -9.39 20.13
N THR A 59 3.70 -8.48 21.08
CA THR A 59 4.92 -8.46 21.92
C THR A 59 5.17 -9.76 22.67
N SER A 60 4.10 -10.49 23.03
CA SER A 60 4.17 -11.77 23.72
C SER A 60 4.62 -12.95 22.83
N GLU A 61 4.63 -12.77 21.51
CA GLU A 61 5.16 -13.78 20.59
C GLU A 61 6.71 -13.75 20.50
N PHE A 62 7.34 -12.74 21.07
CA PHE A 62 8.80 -12.60 21.08
C PHE A 62 9.45 -13.05 22.39
N PRO A 63 10.71 -13.56 22.33
CA PRO A 63 11.54 -13.77 21.15
C PRO A 63 11.02 -14.89 20.23
N GLY A 64 11.46 -14.83 18.95
CA GLY A 64 11.14 -15.89 17.99
C GLY A 64 11.71 -17.25 18.43
N THR A 65 10.96 -18.32 18.16
CA THR A 65 11.33 -19.71 18.53
C THR A 65 11.52 -20.62 17.32
N GLY A 66 11.47 -20.06 16.11
CA GLY A 66 11.70 -20.79 14.87
C GLY A 66 10.51 -21.55 14.33
N PRO A 67 10.72 -22.32 13.24
CA PRO A 67 9.63 -23.00 12.52
C PRO A 67 8.93 -24.11 13.31
N GLN A 68 9.60 -24.76 14.25
CA GLN A 68 8.97 -25.74 15.15
C GLN A 68 8.28 -25.08 16.36
N GLY A 69 8.37 -23.77 16.50
CA GLY A 69 7.74 -22.99 17.56
C GLY A 69 6.68 -22.03 17.01
N ASN A 70 6.90 -20.72 17.20
CA ASN A 70 5.93 -19.70 16.79
C ASN A 70 6.09 -19.20 15.34
N GLY A 71 7.01 -19.78 14.58
CA GLY A 71 7.25 -19.42 13.18
C GLY A 71 7.99 -18.08 12.97
N ILE A 72 8.36 -17.39 14.05
CA ILE A 72 9.21 -16.20 14.03
C ILE A 72 10.66 -16.65 14.13
N ALA A 73 11.55 -16.07 13.32
CA ALA A 73 12.96 -16.42 13.34
C ALA A 73 13.59 -16.16 14.72
N PRO A 74 14.48 -17.05 15.22
CA PRO A 74 15.09 -16.89 16.55
C PRO A 74 15.85 -15.58 16.73
N GLY A 75 16.38 -15.00 15.65
CA GLY A 75 17.05 -13.70 15.67
C GLY A 75 16.12 -12.49 15.82
N MET A 76 14.80 -12.70 15.77
CA MET A 76 13.81 -11.66 16.04
C MET A 76 13.48 -11.64 17.54
N GLU A 77 14.21 -10.79 18.26
CA GLU A 77 14.16 -10.71 19.72
C GLU A 77 12.98 -9.90 20.24
N SER A 78 12.41 -9.04 19.41
CA SER A 78 11.31 -8.14 19.82
C SER A 78 10.43 -7.72 18.65
N GLN A 79 9.20 -7.33 18.96
CA GLN A 79 8.27 -6.72 18.00
C GLN A 79 8.88 -5.48 17.33
N ALA A 80 9.61 -4.64 18.10
CA ALA A 80 10.23 -3.45 17.57
C ALA A 80 11.28 -3.79 16.48
N ARG A 81 12.09 -4.83 16.69
CA ARG A 81 13.05 -5.31 15.70
C ARG A 81 12.35 -5.88 14.47
N TRP A 82 11.28 -6.63 14.66
CA TRP A 82 10.48 -7.17 13.58
C TRP A 82 9.84 -6.06 12.74
N MET A 83 9.22 -5.05 13.38
CA MET A 83 8.65 -3.88 12.74
C MET A 83 9.70 -3.03 12.03
N HIS A 84 10.90 -2.90 12.61
CA HIS A 84 12.01 -2.22 11.94
C HIS A 84 12.39 -2.93 10.65
N ALA A 85 12.49 -4.27 10.65
CA ALA A 85 12.78 -5.03 9.45
C ALA A 85 11.69 -4.86 8.37
N LEU A 86 10.42 -4.80 8.75
CA LEU A 86 9.32 -4.52 7.83
C LEU A 86 9.47 -3.13 7.17
N LYS A 87 9.71 -2.09 7.98
CA LYS A 87 9.80 -0.71 7.51
C LYS A 87 11.05 -0.46 6.67
N SER A 88 12.21 -0.91 7.14
CA SER A 88 13.49 -0.62 6.49
C SER A 88 13.79 -1.49 5.27
N ASN A 89 13.09 -2.60 5.09
CA ASN A 89 13.29 -3.46 3.94
C ASN A 89 12.09 -3.43 2.98
N CYS A 90 10.90 -3.78 3.44
CA CYS A 90 9.74 -3.86 2.55
C CYS A 90 9.27 -2.47 2.09
N ASN A 91 9.08 -1.53 3.02
CA ASN A 91 8.66 -0.16 2.68
C ASN A 91 9.74 0.65 1.96
N PHE A 92 10.99 0.19 1.98
CA PHE A 92 12.06 0.83 1.21
C PHE A 92 11.78 0.79 -0.30
N CYS A 93 11.25 -0.33 -0.79
CA CYS A 93 10.97 -0.52 -2.22
C CYS A 93 9.48 -0.46 -2.56
N HIS A 94 8.59 -0.70 -1.60
CA HIS A 94 7.15 -0.80 -1.82
C HIS A 94 6.39 0.18 -0.94
N GLN A 95 5.41 0.87 -1.52
CA GLN A 95 4.38 1.50 -0.72
C GLN A 95 3.38 0.42 -0.31
N LEU A 96 3.66 -0.23 0.84
CA LEU A 96 2.80 -1.29 1.35
C LEU A 96 1.40 -0.76 1.61
N GLY A 97 0.41 -1.54 1.20
CA GLY A 97 -1.01 -1.15 1.31
C GLY A 97 -1.58 -0.55 0.04
N ASN A 98 -0.78 -0.21 -0.98
CA ASN A 98 -1.32 0.11 -2.29
C ASN A 98 -1.97 -1.13 -2.95
N GLY A 99 -2.74 -0.93 -4.03
CA GLY A 99 -3.51 -1.99 -4.67
C GLY A 99 -2.68 -3.20 -5.06
N ILE A 100 -1.50 -2.97 -5.65
CA ILE A 100 -0.65 -4.08 -6.09
C ILE A 100 -0.08 -4.90 -4.93
N THR A 101 0.07 -4.32 -3.74
CA THR A 101 0.58 -5.06 -2.58
C THR A 101 -0.52 -5.76 -1.79
N ARG A 102 -1.72 -5.17 -1.68
CA ARG A 102 -2.82 -5.71 -0.88
C ARG A 102 -3.75 -6.66 -1.64
N GLU A 103 -3.70 -6.66 -2.98
CA GLU A 103 -4.58 -7.48 -3.81
C GLU A 103 -3.79 -8.61 -4.49
N LEU A 104 -4.29 -9.83 -4.42
CA LEU A 104 -3.64 -11.01 -5.02
C LEU A 104 -4.37 -11.57 -6.25
N SER A 105 -5.44 -10.94 -6.68
CA SER A 105 -6.22 -11.38 -7.85
C SER A 105 -5.38 -11.52 -9.12
N HIS A 106 -4.44 -10.61 -9.32
CA HIS A 106 -3.50 -10.67 -10.45
C HIS A 106 -2.52 -11.84 -10.34
N VAL A 107 -2.10 -12.21 -9.11
CA VAL A 107 -1.23 -13.37 -8.86
C VAL A 107 -1.98 -14.66 -9.18
N PHE A 108 -3.19 -14.85 -8.64
CA PHE A 108 -4.01 -16.02 -8.91
C PHE A 108 -4.38 -16.16 -10.39
N LYS A 109 -4.58 -15.03 -11.09
CA LYS A 109 -4.80 -15.03 -12.53
C LYS A 109 -3.57 -15.50 -13.31
N ALA A 110 -2.38 -15.05 -12.91
CA ALA A 110 -1.11 -15.42 -13.55
C ALA A 110 -0.64 -16.84 -13.18
N LYS A 111 -1.03 -17.33 -12.00
CA LYS A 111 -0.62 -18.59 -11.41
C LYS A 111 -1.84 -19.35 -10.85
N PRO A 112 -2.67 -19.95 -11.73
CA PRO A 112 -3.90 -20.64 -11.31
C PRO A 112 -3.67 -21.89 -10.45
N GLU A 113 -2.46 -22.41 -10.44
CA GLU A 113 -2.04 -23.54 -9.59
C GLU A 113 -1.94 -23.17 -8.10
N LEU A 114 -1.74 -21.89 -7.76
CA LEU A 114 -1.73 -21.42 -6.38
C LEU A 114 -3.16 -21.38 -5.83
N LYS A 115 -3.36 -21.97 -4.66
CA LYS A 115 -4.70 -22.13 -4.07
C LYS A 115 -4.93 -21.34 -2.78
N THR A 116 -3.85 -20.90 -2.14
CA THR A 116 -3.94 -20.18 -0.88
C THR A 116 -3.20 -18.84 -0.95
N HIS A 117 -3.57 -17.92 -0.09
CA HIS A 117 -2.89 -16.64 0.02
C HIS A 117 -1.43 -16.80 0.47
N GLU A 118 -1.15 -17.78 1.31
CA GLU A 118 0.20 -18.12 1.75
C GLU A 118 1.08 -18.52 0.54
N GLN A 119 0.58 -19.44 -0.31
CA GLN A 119 1.27 -19.85 -1.53
C GLN A 119 1.48 -18.68 -2.50
N ALA A 120 0.47 -17.81 -2.63
CA ALA A 120 0.57 -16.65 -3.49
C ALA A 120 1.61 -15.64 -2.99
N TRP A 121 1.68 -15.40 -1.67
CA TRP A 121 2.69 -14.56 -1.07
C TRP A 121 4.09 -15.15 -1.16
N GLU A 122 4.25 -16.43 -0.89
CA GLU A 122 5.52 -17.13 -1.00
C GLU A 122 6.06 -17.05 -2.44
N TRP A 123 5.23 -17.38 -3.41
CA TRP A 123 5.59 -17.24 -4.83
C TRP A 123 5.99 -15.81 -5.19
N ARG A 124 5.17 -14.85 -4.79
CA ARG A 124 5.38 -13.43 -5.09
C ARG A 124 6.70 -12.90 -4.52
N LEU A 125 7.00 -13.24 -3.28
CA LEU A 125 8.23 -12.80 -2.61
C LEU A 125 9.48 -13.49 -3.17
N GLY A 126 9.34 -14.66 -3.80
CA GLY A 126 10.44 -15.38 -4.46
C GLY A 126 10.66 -15.03 -5.93
N THR A 127 9.77 -14.20 -6.53
CA THR A 127 9.74 -13.97 -7.98
C THR A 127 10.31 -12.61 -8.36
N GLY A 128 10.83 -12.51 -9.60
CA GLY A 128 11.36 -11.28 -10.17
C GLY A 128 12.81 -10.98 -9.80
N VAL A 129 13.32 -9.90 -10.33
CA VAL A 129 14.74 -9.48 -10.17
C VAL A 129 15.14 -9.32 -8.70
N ARG A 130 14.19 -8.94 -7.83
CA ARG A 130 14.41 -8.74 -6.40
C ARG A 130 13.91 -9.90 -5.53
N GLY A 131 13.47 -11.00 -6.12
CA GLY A 131 12.94 -12.15 -5.39
C GLY A 131 13.89 -12.66 -4.30
N ASN A 132 15.17 -12.83 -4.61
CA ASN A 132 16.17 -13.24 -3.61
C ASN A 132 16.27 -12.27 -2.43
N SER A 133 16.21 -10.96 -2.68
CA SER A 133 16.26 -9.94 -1.63
C SER A 133 15.00 -9.97 -0.75
N MET A 134 13.83 -10.07 -1.35
CA MET A 134 12.56 -10.14 -0.63
C MET A 134 12.47 -11.43 0.20
N TYR A 135 12.86 -12.57 -0.37
CA TYR A 135 12.86 -13.84 0.33
C TYR A 135 13.92 -13.87 1.47
N GLY A 136 15.04 -13.18 1.29
CA GLY A 136 16.01 -12.97 2.35
C GLY A 136 15.45 -12.26 3.57
N VAL A 137 14.64 -11.21 3.35
CA VAL A 137 13.94 -10.50 4.43
C VAL A 137 12.91 -11.41 5.10
N LEU A 138 12.13 -12.15 4.30
CA LEU A 138 11.17 -13.13 4.81
C LEU A 138 11.84 -14.13 5.76
N ASN A 139 13.00 -14.67 5.36
CA ASN A 139 13.77 -15.60 6.18
C ASN A 139 14.26 -14.98 7.50
N THR A 140 14.68 -13.73 7.48
CA THR A 140 15.09 -13.02 8.70
C THR A 140 13.95 -12.77 9.68
N GLN A 141 12.72 -12.62 9.19
CA GLN A 141 11.54 -12.41 10.04
C GLN A 141 10.93 -13.73 10.55
N GLY A 142 11.12 -14.82 9.81
CA GLY A 142 10.47 -16.11 10.01
C GLY A 142 9.35 -16.32 9.01
N PRO A 143 9.57 -17.18 7.99
CA PRO A 143 8.65 -17.36 6.87
C PRO A 143 7.22 -17.69 7.29
N ASP A 144 7.07 -18.67 8.20
CA ASP A 144 5.76 -19.20 8.57
C ASP A 144 4.85 -18.12 9.18
N ARG A 145 5.35 -17.37 10.15
CA ARG A 145 4.56 -16.32 10.82
C ARG A 145 4.33 -15.13 9.91
N THR A 146 5.33 -14.79 9.09
CA THR A 146 5.24 -13.63 8.19
C THR A 146 4.31 -13.90 7.02
N LEU A 147 4.38 -15.07 6.39
CA LEU A 147 3.46 -15.46 5.32
C LEU A 147 2.01 -15.54 5.83
N LYS A 148 1.80 -16.11 7.03
CA LYS A 148 0.48 -16.16 7.66
C LYS A 148 -0.09 -14.75 7.86
N MET A 149 0.71 -13.80 8.32
CA MET A 149 0.31 -12.41 8.52
C MET A 149 -0.12 -11.75 7.20
N TRP A 150 0.70 -11.86 6.16
CA TRP A 150 0.39 -11.30 4.85
C TRP A 150 -0.85 -11.96 4.22
N ALA A 151 -0.95 -13.27 4.36
CA ALA A 151 -2.09 -14.03 3.83
C ALA A 151 -3.40 -13.66 4.54
N ASP A 152 -3.38 -13.51 5.86
CA ASP A 152 -4.55 -13.09 6.62
C ASP A 152 -5.00 -11.70 6.21
N TRP A 153 -4.08 -10.74 6.16
CA TRP A 153 -4.36 -9.38 5.74
C TRP A 153 -5.05 -9.31 4.36
N THR A 154 -4.45 -9.94 3.34
CA THR A 154 -5.02 -9.90 1.99
C THR A 154 -6.31 -10.68 1.87
N ARG A 155 -6.50 -11.76 2.64
CA ARG A 155 -7.75 -12.53 2.70
C ARG A 155 -8.88 -11.72 3.32
N ARG A 156 -8.62 -10.93 4.37
CA ARG A 156 -9.61 -10.05 5.00
C ARG A 156 -10.04 -8.94 4.03
N ILE A 157 -9.10 -8.34 3.33
CA ILE A 157 -9.38 -7.33 2.30
C ILE A 157 -10.22 -7.93 1.15
N GLU A 158 -9.86 -9.10 0.66
CA GLU A 158 -10.63 -9.79 -0.40
C GLU A 158 -12.08 -10.10 0.05
N LYS A 159 -12.29 -10.39 1.32
CA LYS A 159 -13.62 -10.56 1.92
C LYS A 159 -14.39 -9.25 2.14
N GLY A 160 -13.81 -8.13 1.76
CA GLY A 160 -14.45 -6.81 1.83
C GLY A 160 -14.18 -6.02 3.10
N GLU A 161 -13.24 -6.45 3.94
CA GLU A 161 -12.79 -5.65 5.07
C GLU A 161 -12.07 -4.39 4.58
N VAL A 162 -12.35 -3.28 5.22
CA VAL A 162 -11.79 -1.96 4.86
C VAL A 162 -11.21 -1.28 6.09
N PRO A 163 -10.25 -0.37 5.91
CA PRO A 163 -9.71 0.40 7.01
C PRO A 163 -10.80 1.19 7.73
N PRO A 164 -10.68 1.37 9.05
CA PRO A 164 -11.59 2.21 9.79
C PRO A 164 -11.57 3.64 9.28
N THR A 165 -12.72 4.27 9.21
CA THR A 165 -12.80 5.69 8.85
C THR A 165 -12.08 6.52 9.91
N PRO A 166 -11.17 7.43 9.52
CA PRO A 166 -10.50 8.29 10.47
C PRO A 166 -11.49 9.10 11.30
N PRO A 167 -11.24 9.31 12.59
CA PRO A 167 -12.09 10.14 13.41
C PRO A 167 -12.08 11.58 12.89
N ARG A 168 -13.24 12.24 12.92
CA ARG A 168 -13.29 13.66 12.57
C ARG A 168 -12.63 14.50 13.65
N PRO A 169 -11.76 15.45 13.27
CA PRO A 169 -11.15 16.36 14.23
C PRO A 169 -12.22 17.15 15.00
N GLN A 170 -11.94 17.47 16.24
CA GLN A 170 -12.81 18.21 17.15
C GLN A 170 -12.14 19.50 17.61
N GLY A 171 -12.94 20.45 18.13
CA GLY A 171 -12.41 21.70 18.69
C GLY A 171 -11.57 22.50 17.69
N THR A 172 -10.40 22.96 18.11
CA THR A 172 -9.46 23.74 17.30
C THR A 172 -8.85 22.92 16.16
N GLU A 173 -8.76 21.61 16.33
CA GLU A 173 -8.20 20.69 15.30
C GLU A 173 -9.03 20.66 14.04
N ARG A 174 -10.31 21.06 14.08
CA ARG A 174 -11.17 21.16 12.89
C ARG A 174 -10.61 22.09 11.82
N ASN A 175 -9.72 22.99 12.19
CA ASN A 175 -9.08 23.94 11.28
C ASN A 175 -7.78 23.40 10.68
N VAL A 176 -7.33 22.21 11.12
CA VAL A 176 -6.15 21.53 10.60
C VAL A 176 -6.55 20.58 9.50
N VAL A 177 -5.94 20.72 8.34
CA VAL A 177 -6.11 19.79 7.23
C VAL A 177 -4.86 18.92 7.14
N LEU A 178 -5.03 17.61 7.39
CA LEU A 178 -3.99 16.62 7.15
C LEU A 178 -4.20 15.99 5.78
N THR A 179 -3.24 16.14 4.89
CA THR A 179 -3.25 15.51 3.57
C THR A 179 -2.22 14.40 3.55
N LEU A 180 -2.68 13.19 3.28
CA LEU A 180 -1.82 12.03 3.03
C LEU A 180 -1.76 11.80 1.53
N TRP A 181 -0.54 11.57 1.03
CA TRP A 181 -0.29 11.37 -0.38
C TRP A 181 0.40 10.03 -0.59
N ASP A 182 -0.13 9.23 -1.49
CA ASP A 182 0.55 8.06 -1.97
C ASP A 182 1.58 8.46 -3.04
N TRP A 183 2.74 7.83 -2.99
CA TRP A 183 3.73 7.91 -4.04
C TRP A 183 3.36 6.91 -5.15
N GLY A 184 3.24 7.40 -6.38
CA GLY A 184 2.90 6.54 -7.51
C GLY A 184 1.42 6.20 -7.61
N THR A 185 1.10 5.01 -8.05
CA THR A 185 -0.25 4.52 -8.30
C THR A 185 -0.49 3.20 -7.57
N ASP A 186 -1.75 2.75 -7.52
CA ASP A 186 -2.11 1.44 -6.96
C ASP A 186 -1.43 0.24 -7.65
N HIS A 187 -0.89 0.44 -8.85
CA HIS A 187 -0.31 -0.61 -9.68
C HIS A 187 1.19 -0.47 -9.88
N SER A 188 1.88 0.29 -9.04
CA SER A 188 3.29 0.55 -9.21
C SER A 188 4.06 0.39 -7.91
N PHE A 189 5.33 -0.02 -8.04
CA PHE A 189 6.28 -0.02 -6.95
C PHE A 189 6.90 1.36 -6.80
N MET A 190 7.15 1.76 -5.56
CA MET A 190 7.85 2.99 -5.26
C MET A 190 9.36 2.75 -5.33
N HIS A 191 10.06 3.67 -5.99
CA HIS A 191 11.50 3.81 -5.87
C HIS A 191 11.83 5.24 -5.45
N ASP A 192 12.79 5.39 -4.57
CA ASP A 192 13.34 6.68 -4.15
C ASP A 192 14.25 7.31 -5.21
N GLU A 193 14.15 6.89 -6.46
CA GLU A 193 14.93 7.49 -7.53
C GLU A 193 14.39 8.88 -7.86
N VAL A 194 15.12 9.86 -7.41
CA VAL A 194 15.01 11.22 -7.90
C VAL A 194 15.44 11.22 -9.37
N THR A 195 14.77 11.99 -10.21
CA THR A 195 15.18 12.19 -11.59
C THR A 195 16.67 12.55 -11.68
N THR A 196 17.38 11.89 -12.58
CA THR A 196 18.81 12.10 -12.79
C THR A 196 19.12 13.41 -13.52
N ASP A 197 18.14 14.03 -14.17
CA ASP A 197 18.27 15.30 -14.85
C ASP A 197 17.46 16.38 -14.15
N ARG A 198 18.16 17.31 -13.50
CA ARG A 198 17.57 18.46 -12.81
C ARG A 198 17.02 19.52 -13.76
N HIS A 199 17.49 19.58 -15.00
CA HIS A 199 17.04 20.54 -15.99
C HIS A 199 15.82 20.04 -16.76
N HIS A 200 15.73 18.73 -16.95
CA HIS A 200 14.64 18.07 -17.66
C HIS A 200 14.03 16.94 -16.80
N PRO A 201 13.33 17.28 -15.74
CA PRO A 201 12.83 16.28 -14.79
C PRO A 201 11.81 15.30 -15.38
N THR A 202 11.30 15.59 -16.57
CA THR A 202 10.35 14.74 -17.31
C THR A 202 11.02 13.71 -18.22
N VAL A 203 12.34 13.80 -18.43
CA VAL A 203 13.09 12.86 -19.31
C VAL A 203 12.90 11.40 -18.86
N ASN A 204 12.75 11.18 -17.58
CA ASN A 204 12.54 9.84 -17.00
C ASN A 204 11.07 9.54 -16.67
N GLY A 205 10.13 10.20 -17.35
CA GLY A 205 8.70 9.92 -17.15
C GLY A 205 7.98 10.82 -16.15
N GLY A 206 8.59 11.94 -15.75
CA GLY A 206 7.88 13.03 -15.06
C GLY A 206 7.50 12.76 -13.61
N GLY A 207 8.37 12.18 -12.83
CA GLY A 207 8.15 11.96 -11.42
C GLY A 207 9.10 10.89 -10.83
N PRO A 208 8.97 10.55 -9.57
CA PRO A 208 9.71 9.44 -9.00
C PRO A 208 9.47 8.22 -9.89
N LYS A 209 10.55 7.58 -10.31
CA LYS A 209 10.42 6.37 -11.14
C LYS A 209 9.73 5.30 -10.35
N VAL A 210 8.56 4.99 -10.79
CA VAL A 210 7.79 3.89 -10.28
C VAL A 210 8.12 2.67 -11.14
N CYS A 211 8.74 1.64 -10.56
CA CYS A 211 8.93 0.39 -11.26
C CYS A 211 7.56 -0.19 -11.62
N ARG A 212 7.27 -0.26 -12.91
CA ARG A 212 6.08 -0.97 -13.38
C ARG A 212 6.32 -2.48 -13.23
N PRO A 213 5.43 -3.23 -12.59
CA PRO A 213 5.46 -4.69 -12.69
C PRO A 213 5.22 -5.06 -14.15
N GLY A 214 6.14 -5.80 -14.75
CA GLY A 214 5.94 -6.38 -16.09
C GLY A 214 6.49 -5.58 -17.27
N SER A 215 7.47 -4.73 -17.07
CA SER A 215 8.32 -4.28 -18.17
C SER A 215 9.54 -5.21 -18.27
N GLU A 216 9.32 -6.44 -18.68
CA GLU A 216 10.26 -7.31 -19.36
C GLU A 216 9.70 -7.64 -20.73
#